data_ea7854533cbe275fe7c9a27c4f2c3fec
#
_entry.id   ea7854533cbe275fe7c9a27c4f2c3fec
#
_cell.length_a   1.000
_cell.length_b   1.000
_cell.length_c   1.000
_cell.angle_alpha   90.00
_cell.angle_beta   90.00
_cell.angle_gamma   90.00
#
_symmetry.space_group_name_H-M   'P 1'
#
loop_
_entity.id
_entity.type
_entity.pdbx_description
1 polymer ?
#
loop_
_entity_poly.entity_id
_entity_poly.type
_entity_poly.pdbx_seq_one_letter_code
_entity_poly.pdbx_strand_id
1 'polypeptide(L)'
;MKIKKDLKRKFIIILVIILSIICISKLIHIYRVKHAKIIVELKNTEVDVFDKVKLSHFIKSINGKLIDNPKIDTTTIGTKEISFNYINDDNIEVSYTFNIKVVDKIPPLISKYSDIKAYTNDKDFYKNIFCGDNYDNKPKCYVKGDYDITTEGVYDIEFIGIDSSKNESRQPMRLTVVNKPKTTKQTTNTNKKYVFPNNVVELNTIIDKYKTKDNKIGIDISYWQGKIDYKKVKKSGVQFVIIRVGRQKGKNLEYVLDDKFKEYIEGFNKIKMPVGVYFYSYSDSKEEAIKQAKWVVKNIKKYDIELPVVFDWENFDHYRSYNLSFYNLTDMANSFMKEVESHGYKAMLYSSKAYLESVWMETNHSIWLAHYTDKTDYEGHHNIWQITDRGKVPGINNSTVDIDIMYK
;
A
#
# COMPACT_ATOMS: atom_id res chain seq x y z
N MET A 1 43.15 -68.17 25.34
CA MET A 1 42.32 -67.35 26.29
C MET A 1 43.03 -66.04 26.73
N LYS A 2 44.37 -66.09 27.01
CA LYS A 2 45.14 -64.91 27.44
C LYS A 2 45.18 -63.77 26.43
N ILE A 3 45.38 -64.05 25.12
CA ILE A 3 45.46 -63.03 24.03
C ILE A 3 44.16 -62.22 23.87
N LYS A 4 42.97 -62.83 23.98
CA LYS A 4 41.68 -62.13 23.92
C LYS A 4 41.43 -61.21 25.12
N LYS A 5 41.98 -61.54 26.29
CA LYS A 5 41.86 -60.73 27.51
C LYS A 5 42.78 -59.46 27.39
N ASP A 6 43.96 -59.62 26.81
CA ASP A 6 44.91 -58.52 26.62
C ASP A 6 44.44 -57.50 25.55
N LEU A 7 43.79 -58.00 24.47
CA LEU A 7 43.19 -57.16 23.45
C LEU A 7 42.00 -56.36 23.99
N LYS A 8 41.14 -56.96 24.83
CA LYS A 8 40.04 -56.23 25.50
C LYS A 8 40.58 -55.18 26.47
N ARG A 9 41.66 -55.47 27.20
CA ARG A 9 42.27 -54.52 28.12
C ARG A 9 42.89 -53.29 27.40
N LYS A 10 43.56 -53.55 26.28
CA LYS A 10 44.10 -52.46 25.40
C LYS A 10 42.97 -51.63 24.80
N PHE A 11 41.88 -52.24 24.35
CA PHE A 11 40.70 -51.54 23.83
C PHE A 11 40.03 -50.63 24.89
N ILE A 12 39.86 -51.10 26.11
CA ILE A 12 39.32 -50.30 27.23
C ILE A 12 40.23 -49.13 27.57
N ILE A 13 41.56 -49.34 27.59
CA ILE A 13 42.50 -48.28 27.86
C ILE A 13 42.42 -47.21 26.77
N ILE A 14 42.39 -47.59 25.49
CA ILE A 14 42.20 -46.66 24.35
C ILE A 14 40.90 -45.88 24.47
N LEU A 15 39.80 -46.58 24.81
CA LEU A 15 38.50 -45.92 24.98
C LEU A 15 38.49 -44.88 26.12
N VAL A 16 39.14 -45.23 27.27
CA VAL A 16 39.31 -44.29 28.40
C VAL A 16 40.15 -43.07 28.01
N ILE A 17 41.22 -43.29 27.27
CA ILE A 17 42.07 -42.17 26.77
C ILE A 17 41.26 -41.26 25.84
N ILE A 18 40.49 -41.82 24.91
CA ILE A 18 39.63 -41.05 23.98
C ILE A 18 38.59 -40.26 24.77
N LEU A 19 37.88 -40.88 25.73
CA LEU A 19 36.91 -40.21 26.58
C LEU A 19 37.58 -39.08 27.42
N SER A 20 38.78 -39.31 27.95
CA SER A 20 39.50 -38.31 28.72
C SER A 20 39.92 -37.11 27.82
N ILE A 21 40.35 -37.36 26.60
CA ILE A 21 40.66 -36.30 25.62
C ILE A 21 39.41 -35.49 25.28
N ILE A 22 38.26 -36.15 25.07
CA ILE A 22 37.00 -35.50 24.82
C ILE A 22 36.56 -34.62 26.00
N CYS A 23 36.68 -35.15 27.24
CA CYS A 23 36.38 -34.37 28.44
C CYS A 23 37.30 -33.17 28.63
N ILE A 24 38.59 -33.32 28.44
CA ILE A 24 39.59 -32.23 28.53
C ILE A 24 39.31 -31.17 27.44
N SER A 25 39.04 -31.61 26.21
CA SER A 25 38.66 -30.71 25.10
C SER A 25 37.40 -29.89 25.42
N LYS A 26 36.36 -30.53 26.00
CA LYS A 26 35.17 -29.84 26.46
C LYS A 26 35.46 -28.82 27.57
N LEU A 27 36.27 -29.19 28.55
CA LEU A 27 36.65 -28.29 29.64
C LEU A 27 37.46 -27.09 29.14
N ILE A 28 38.39 -27.30 28.21
CA ILE A 28 39.16 -26.24 27.56
C ILE A 28 38.18 -25.33 26.76
N HIS A 29 37.24 -25.92 26.04
CA HIS A 29 36.27 -25.14 25.28
C HIS A 29 35.39 -24.27 26.21
N ILE A 30 34.87 -24.85 27.30
CA ILE A 30 34.09 -24.12 28.31
C ILE A 30 34.89 -22.97 28.90
N TYR A 31 36.18 -23.23 29.25
CA TYR A 31 37.09 -22.20 29.76
C TYR A 31 37.31 -21.06 28.76
N ARG A 32 37.57 -21.39 27.48
CA ARG A 32 37.76 -20.41 26.40
C ARG A 32 36.48 -19.56 26.17
N VAL A 33 35.29 -20.17 26.13
CA VAL A 33 34.04 -19.45 26.00
C VAL A 33 33.81 -18.50 27.18
N LYS A 34 34.06 -18.95 28.41
CA LYS A 34 33.91 -18.12 29.62
C LYS A 34 34.85 -16.91 29.66
N HIS A 35 36.02 -16.98 29.01
CA HIS A 35 37.04 -15.94 29.00
C HIS A 35 37.19 -15.28 27.63
N ALA A 36 36.24 -15.54 26.71
CA ALA A 36 36.22 -14.95 25.36
C ALA A 36 36.07 -13.44 25.46
N LYS A 37 36.92 -12.71 24.72
CA LYS A 37 36.80 -11.26 24.62
C LYS A 37 35.63 -10.90 23.76
N ILE A 38 34.74 -10.07 24.27
CA ILE A 38 33.60 -9.49 23.57
C ILE A 38 33.90 -8.01 23.40
N ILE A 39 34.14 -7.55 22.17
CA ILE A 39 34.39 -6.15 21.83
C ILE A 39 33.42 -5.77 20.73
N VAL A 40 32.46 -4.94 21.06
CA VAL A 40 31.46 -4.42 20.14
C VAL A 40 31.38 -2.91 20.30
N GLU A 41 31.59 -2.19 19.24
CA GLU A 41 31.39 -0.74 19.17
C GLU A 41 30.15 -0.47 18.35
N LEU A 42 29.18 0.22 18.93
CA LEU A 42 27.92 0.55 18.29
C LEU A 42 27.98 1.92 17.59
N LYS A 43 27.21 2.08 16.54
CA LYS A 43 26.85 3.36 15.95
C LYS A 43 25.66 3.97 16.70
N ASN A 44 24.99 4.95 16.07
CA ASN A 44 23.71 5.44 16.57
C ASN A 44 22.70 4.28 16.68
N THR A 45 22.13 4.10 17.86
CA THR A 45 21.12 3.07 18.15
C THR A 45 19.68 3.60 18.08
N GLU A 46 19.47 4.84 17.62
CA GLU A 46 18.17 5.39 17.31
C GLU A 46 17.87 5.20 15.82
N VAL A 47 16.67 4.76 15.47
CA VAL A 47 16.21 4.48 14.12
C VAL A 47 14.75 4.91 13.97
N ASP A 48 14.36 5.39 12.78
CA ASP A 48 13.00 5.79 12.54
C ASP A 48 12.10 4.57 12.32
N VAL A 49 10.84 4.70 12.73
CA VAL A 49 9.83 3.67 12.53
C VAL A 49 9.68 3.37 11.03
N PHE A 50 9.51 2.10 10.68
CA PHE A 50 9.46 1.54 9.30
C PHE A 50 10.76 1.60 8.50
N ASP A 51 11.86 2.10 9.03
CA ASP A 51 13.15 2.03 8.36
C ASP A 51 13.56 0.57 8.09
N LYS A 52 14.03 0.31 6.88
CA LYS A 52 14.48 -1.03 6.45
C LYS A 52 15.96 -1.24 6.79
N VAL A 53 16.25 -1.50 8.06
CA VAL A 53 17.62 -1.69 8.55
C VAL A 53 17.92 -3.15 8.85
N LYS A 54 19.21 -3.50 8.76
CA LYS A 54 19.77 -4.78 9.20
C LYS A 54 20.59 -4.59 10.46
N LEU A 55 20.92 -5.68 11.16
CA LEU A 55 21.77 -5.67 12.35
C LEU A 55 23.07 -4.84 12.17
N SER A 56 23.75 -5.00 11.03
CA SER A 56 25.00 -4.27 10.72
C SER A 56 24.85 -2.74 10.65
N HIS A 57 23.62 -2.23 10.56
CA HIS A 57 23.36 -0.79 10.62
C HIS A 57 23.82 -0.19 11.95
N PHE A 58 23.66 -0.91 13.04
CA PHE A 58 23.95 -0.47 14.41
C PHE A 58 25.37 -0.77 14.87
N ILE A 59 26.10 -1.61 14.14
CA ILE A 59 27.44 -2.04 14.52
C ILE A 59 28.48 -1.18 13.79
N LYS A 60 29.38 -0.53 14.56
CA LYS A 60 30.55 0.18 14.02
C LYS A 60 31.71 -0.78 13.81
N SER A 61 32.02 -1.59 14.83
CA SER A 61 33.07 -2.60 14.77
C SER A 61 32.80 -3.73 15.76
N ILE A 62 33.35 -4.92 15.45
CA ILE A 62 33.40 -6.07 16.34
C ILE A 62 34.80 -6.71 16.21
N ASN A 63 35.28 -7.37 17.28
CA ASN A 63 36.48 -8.18 17.22
C ASN A 63 36.19 -9.55 16.64
N GLY A 64 35.87 -9.60 15.34
CA GLY A 64 35.49 -10.84 14.66
C GLY A 64 34.56 -10.65 13.50
N LYS A 65 33.70 -11.63 13.26
CA LYS A 65 32.78 -11.68 12.11
C LYS A 65 31.37 -12.06 12.51
N LEU A 66 30.37 -11.31 12.05
CA LEU A 66 28.96 -11.66 12.20
C LEU A 66 28.65 -13.03 11.59
N ILE A 67 27.85 -13.84 12.29
CA ILE A 67 27.34 -15.12 11.78
C ILE A 67 26.23 -14.86 10.78
N ASP A 68 25.32 -13.93 11.10
CA ASP A 68 24.23 -13.50 10.24
C ASP A 68 24.00 -11.98 10.31
N ASN A 69 23.15 -11.46 9.44
CA ASN A 69 22.82 -10.05 9.39
C ASN A 69 21.30 -9.87 9.14
N PRO A 70 20.47 -10.23 10.12
CA PRO A 70 19.03 -10.20 9.97
C PRO A 70 18.49 -8.77 9.82
N LYS A 71 17.32 -8.67 9.21
CA LYS A 71 16.51 -7.45 9.25
C LYS A 71 16.02 -7.22 10.67
N ILE A 72 16.05 -5.97 11.12
CA ILE A 72 15.55 -5.56 12.43
C ILE A 72 14.11 -5.08 12.24
N ASP A 73 13.23 -5.51 13.14
CA ASP A 73 11.84 -5.04 13.17
C ASP A 73 11.77 -3.63 13.76
N THR A 74 11.40 -2.66 12.93
CA THR A 74 11.20 -1.25 13.27
C THR A 74 9.74 -0.83 13.17
N THR A 75 8.79 -1.76 13.10
CA THR A 75 7.36 -1.47 12.87
C THR A 75 6.63 -0.89 14.07
N THR A 76 7.25 -0.87 15.25
CA THR A 76 6.67 -0.29 16.46
C THR A 76 7.67 0.59 17.18
N ILE A 77 7.25 1.78 17.63
CA ILE A 77 8.08 2.70 18.41
C ILE A 77 8.36 2.15 19.81
N GLY A 78 9.49 2.53 20.38
CA GLY A 78 9.91 2.15 21.72
C GLY A 78 11.32 1.58 21.76
N THR A 79 11.76 1.16 22.95
CA THR A 79 13.05 0.50 23.16
C THR A 79 12.92 -0.99 22.86
N LYS A 80 13.80 -1.52 22.03
CA LYS A 80 13.86 -2.94 21.66
C LYS A 80 15.23 -3.49 22.01
N GLU A 81 15.25 -4.66 22.64
CA GLU A 81 16.47 -5.41 22.91
C GLU A 81 16.84 -6.26 21.69
N ILE A 82 18.06 -6.15 21.23
CA ILE A 82 18.62 -6.87 20.09
C ILE A 82 19.78 -7.74 20.58
N SER A 83 19.66 -9.04 20.36
CA SER A 83 20.73 -10.00 20.65
C SER A 83 21.23 -10.63 19.35
N PHE A 84 22.55 -10.80 19.26
CA PHE A 84 23.17 -11.43 18.10
C PHE A 84 24.40 -12.22 18.50
N ASN A 85 24.78 -13.20 17.65
CA ASN A 85 25.98 -13.97 17.80
C ASN A 85 27.01 -13.60 16.74
N TYR A 86 28.29 -13.67 17.10
CA TYR A 86 29.39 -13.49 16.17
C TYR A 86 30.57 -14.37 16.56
N ILE A 87 31.45 -14.69 15.61
CA ILE A 87 32.68 -15.41 15.85
C ILE A 87 33.76 -14.39 16.09
N ASN A 88 34.37 -14.38 17.31
CA ASN A 88 35.44 -13.45 17.65
C ASN A 88 36.78 -13.86 17.02
N ASP A 89 37.82 -13.02 17.18
CA ASP A 89 39.15 -13.27 16.63
C ASP A 89 39.84 -14.54 17.19
N ASP A 90 39.38 -15.04 18.35
CA ASP A 90 39.84 -16.32 18.93
C ASP A 90 39.06 -17.53 18.37
N ASN A 91 38.25 -17.33 17.34
CA ASN A 91 37.39 -18.32 16.70
C ASN A 91 36.41 -18.97 17.69
N ILE A 92 35.84 -18.16 18.57
CA ILE A 92 34.84 -18.56 19.56
C ILE A 92 33.53 -17.82 19.24
N GLU A 93 32.42 -18.56 19.22
CA GLU A 93 31.09 -17.97 19.12
C GLU A 93 30.72 -17.28 20.44
N VAL A 94 30.37 -15.99 20.36
CA VAL A 94 29.99 -15.15 21.49
C VAL A 94 28.71 -14.41 21.18
N SER A 95 27.95 -14.10 22.23
CA SER A 95 26.69 -13.36 22.13
C SER A 95 26.87 -11.95 22.67
N TYR A 96 26.20 -10.99 22.01
CA TYR A 96 26.13 -9.61 22.50
C TYR A 96 24.70 -9.10 22.43
N THR A 97 24.29 -8.32 23.43
CA THR A 97 22.96 -7.74 23.55
C THR A 97 23.06 -6.23 23.73
N PHE A 98 22.23 -5.48 23.03
CA PHE A 98 22.12 -4.03 23.15
C PHE A 98 20.68 -3.57 22.89
N ASN A 99 20.41 -2.33 23.25
CA ASN A 99 19.10 -1.73 23.01
C ASN A 99 19.15 -0.77 21.84
N ILE A 100 18.12 -0.80 21.01
CA ILE A 100 17.83 0.25 20.04
C ILE A 100 16.59 1.01 20.48
N LYS A 101 16.46 2.26 20.03
CA LYS A 101 15.28 3.08 20.20
C LYS A 101 14.64 3.35 18.84
N VAL A 102 13.46 2.80 18.63
CA VAL A 102 12.65 3.11 17.45
C VAL A 102 11.81 4.34 17.78
N VAL A 103 11.87 5.35 16.94
CA VAL A 103 11.18 6.64 17.12
C VAL A 103 10.38 6.98 15.87
N ASP A 104 9.39 7.83 16.02
CA ASP A 104 8.69 8.46 14.91
C ASP A 104 9.06 9.95 14.89
N LYS A 105 9.59 10.40 13.75
CA LYS A 105 10.01 11.78 13.51
C LYS A 105 9.25 12.44 12.37
N ILE A 106 8.33 11.71 11.72
CA ILE A 106 7.60 12.21 10.56
C ILE A 106 6.32 12.87 11.05
N PRO A 107 6.12 14.17 10.80
CA PRO A 107 4.88 14.83 11.20
C PRO A 107 3.71 14.42 10.30
N PRO A 108 2.46 14.57 10.78
CA PRO A 108 1.27 14.27 9.97
C PRO A 108 1.27 14.99 8.63
N LEU A 109 0.89 14.29 7.58
CA LEU A 109 0.67 14.87 6.25
C LEU A 109 -0.67 15.59 6.21
N ILE A 110 -0.67 16.84 5.79
CA ILE A 110 -1.87 17.65 5.51
C ILE A 110 -1.94 17.91 4.01
N SER A 111 -3.13 17.74 3.38
CA SER A 111 -3.31 18.13 1.98
C SER A 111 -3.02 19.62 1.78
N LYS A 112 -2.37 19.94 0.66
CA LYS A 112 -2.05 21.34 0.29
C LYS A 112 -3.29 22.04 -0.29
N TYR A 113 -4.26 22.35 0.55
CA TYR A 113 -5.33 23.29 0.17
C TYR A 113 -4.88 24.74 0.49
N SER A 114 -5.10 25.65 -0.46
CA SER A 114 -4.90 27.08 -0.20
C SER A 114 -6.18 27.76 0.28
N ASP A 115 -7.33 27.29 -0.18
CA ASP A 115 -8.63 27.90 0.03
C ASP A 115 -9.68 26.85 0.43
N ILE A 116 -10.47 27.17 1.43
CA ILE A 116 -11.61 26.37 1.90
C ILE A 116 -12.88 27.22 1.83
N LYS A 117 -13.96 26.63 1.33
CA LYS A 117 -15.28 27.25 1.38
C LYS A 117 -16.16 26.53 2.40
N ALA A 118 -16.76 27.29 3.31
CA ALA A 118 -17.70 26.80 4.31
C ALA A 118 -19.03 27.55 4.23
N TYR A 119 -20.10 26.91 4.69
CA TYR A 119 -21.38 27.59 4.91
C TYR A 119 -21.44 28.14 6.33
N THR A 120 -22.19 29.24 6.52
CA THR A 120 -22.45 29.76 7.86
C THR A 120 -22.98 28.67 8.79
N ASN A 121 -22.42 28.62 10.02
CA ASN A 121 -22.71 27.62 11.07
C ASN A 121 -22.24 26.18 10.78
N ASP A 122 -21.46 25.93 9.74
CA ASP A 122 -20.83 24.63 9.51
C ASP A 122 -19.58 24.47 10.40
N LYS A 123 -19.77 23.93 11.59
CA LYS A 123 -18.69 23.72 12.56
C LYS A 123 -17.68 22.62 12.13
N ASP A 124 -18.08 21.76 11.17
CA ASP A 124 -17.30 20.64 10.70
C ASP A 124 -16.64 20.90 9.33
N PHE A 125 -16.57 22.15 8.88
CA PHE A 125 -16.08 22.56 7.56
C PHE A 125 -14.71 21.97 7.21
N TYR A 126 -13.88 21.68 8.19
CA TYR A 126 -12.53 21.13 8.01
C TYR A 126 -12.45 19.61 8.10
N LYS A 127 -13.56 18.91 8.30
CA LYS A 127 -13.57 17.44 8.50
C LYS A 127 -13.03 16.66 7.31
N ASN A 128 -13.18 17.19 6.08
CA ASN A 128 -12.75 16.56 4.86
C ASN A 128 -11.34 16.98 4.42
N ILE A 129 -10.67 17.86 5.18
CA ILE A 129 -9.25 18.15 4.95
C ILE A 129 -8.47 16.90 5.32
N PHE A 130 -7.71 16.38 4.36
CA PHE A 130 -6.85 15.22 4.60
C PHE A 130 -5.81 15.56 5.67
N CYS A 131 -5.72 14.72 6.67
CA CYS A 131 -4.72 14.77 7.72
C CYS A 131 -4.51 13.32 8.17
N GLY A 132 -3.35 12.78 7.92
CA GLY A 132 -2.98 11.40 8.22
C GLY A 132 -1.51 11.30 8.55
N ASP A 133 -1.09 10.18 9.09
CA ASP A 133 0.26 9.96 9.58
C ASP A 133 0.78 8.57 9.21
N ASN A 134 2.11 8.44 9.12
CA ASN A 134 2.74 7.17 8.79
C ASN A 134 2.53 6.11 9.87
N TYR A 135 2.52 6.49 11.14
CA TYR A 135 2.45 5.61 12.30
C TYR A 135 1.19 5.80 13.14
N ASP A 136 0.78 7.07 13.38
CA ASP A 136 -0.37 7.36 14.25
C ASP A 136 -1.69 7.18 13.47
N ASN A 137 -2.55 6.31 13.98
CA ASN A 137 -3.87 6.05 13.39
C ASN A 137 -4.85 7.22 13.53
N LYS A 138 -4.59 8.14 14.46
CA LYS A 138 -5.51 9.22 14.80
C LYS A 138 -4.77 10.49 15.25
N PRO A 139 -3.96 11.09 14.37
CA PRO A 139 -3.31 12.35 14.70
C PRO A 139 -4.34 13.42 15.05
N LYS A 140 -3.99 14.31 15.96
CA LYS A 140 -4.87 15.42 16.34
C LYS A 140 -4.83 16.48 15.25
N CYS A 141 -5.94 16.65 14.51
CA CYS A 141 -6.05 17.60 13.41
C CYS A 141 -7.13 18.64 13.71
N TYR A 142 -6.79 19.92 13.66
CA TYR A 142 -7.69 21.02 14.03
C TYR A 142 -7.33 22.34 13.31
N VAL A 143 -8.25 23.29 13.35
CA VAL A 143 -8.06 24.65 12.80
C VAL A 143 -7.71 25.60 13.93
N LYS A 144 -6.76 26.50 13.68
CA LYS A 144 -6.40 27.64 14.53
C LYS A 144 -6.50 28.93 13.71
N GLY A 145 -6.93 30.01 14.33
CA GLY A 145 -7.05 31.33 13.70
C GLY A 145 -8.15 32.14 14.36
N ASP A 146 -8.24 33.39 13.98
CA ASP A 146 -9.32 34.29 14.40
C ASP A 146 -10.37 34.33 13.29
N TYR A 147 -11.40 33.48 13.41
CA TYR A 147 -12.47 33.35 12.42
C TYR A 147 -13.85 33.22 13.09
N ASP A 148 -14.86 33.73 12.39
CA ASP A 148 -16.27 33.58 12.80
C ASP A 148 -17.04 32.79 11.72
N ILE A 149 -17.35 31.53 12.03
CA ILE A 149 -18.12 30.65 11.15
C ILE A 149 -19.59 31.07 11.02
N THR A 150 -20.09 31.98 11.84
CA THR A 150 -21.47 32.46 11.76
C THR A 150 -21.65 33.67 10.85
N THR A 151 -20.55 34.35 10.49
CA THR A 151 -20.53 35.58 9.72
C THR A 151 -19.88 35.33 8.34
N GLU A 152 -20.53 35.80 7.27
CA GLU A 152 -19.91 35.77 5.92
C GLU A 152 -18.63 36.61 5.92
N GLY A 153 -17.58 36.05 5.33
CA GLY A 153 -16.29 36.71 5.32
C GLY A 153 -15.19 35.81 4.78
N VAL A 154 -13.99 36.39 4.75
CA VAL A 154 -12.76 35.70 4.39
C VAL A 154 -11.80 35.80 5.57
N TYR A 155 -11.32 34.69 6.04
CA TYR A 155 -10.48 34.56 7.23
C TYR A 155 -9.20 33.81 6.90
N ASP A 156 -8.08 34.28 7.42
CA ASP A 156 -6.83 33.54 7.37
C ASP A 156 -6.78 32.60 8.56
N ILE A 157 -6.59 31.30 8.28
CA ILE A 157 -6.56 30.24 9.27
C ILE A 157 -5.34 29.37 9.07
N GLU A 158 -5.04 28.55 10.04
CA GLU A 158 -4.00 27.53 9.98
C GLU A 158 -4.60 26.18 10.35
N PHE A 159 -4.43 25.18 9.49
CA PHE A 159 -4.76 23.80 9.81
C PHE A 159 -3.53 23.11 10.39
N ILE A 160 -3.68 22.48 11.56
CA ILE A 160 -2.59 21.90 12.34
C ILE A 160 -2.85 20.41 12.52
N GLY A 161 -1.81 19.60 12.26
CA GLY A 161 -1.77 18.17 12.56
C GLY A 161 -0.66 17.87 13.57
N ILE A 162 -0.97 17.13 14.62
CA ILE A 162 0.01 16.71 15.65
C ILE A 162 -0.18 15.20 15.89
N ASP A 163 0.91 14.42 15.77
CA ASP A 163 0.91 13.00 16.11
C ASP A 163 1.13 12.72 17.60
N SER A 164 1.13 11.44 17.96
CA SER A 164 1.38 11.00 19.35
C SER A 164 2.84 11.18 19.79
N SER A 165 3.77 11.25 18.84
CA SER A 165 5.19 11.53 19.07
C SER A 165 5.51 13.02 19.22
N LYS A 166 4.49 13.90 19.03
CA LYS A 166 4.55 15.36 19.08
C LYS A 166 5.20 16.02 17.87
N ASN A 167 5.33 15.30 16.75
CA ASN A 167 5.68 15.93 15.49
C ASN A 167 4.48 16.72 14.98
N GLU A 168 4.72 17.91 14.43
CA GLU A 168 3.67 18.86 14.07
C GLU A 168 3.83 19.34 12.63
N SER A 169 2.71 19.38 11.91
CA SER A 169 2.58 20.01 10.60
C SER A 169 1.61 21.17 10.67
N ARG A 170 1.87 22.23 9.88
CA ARG A 170 1.03 23.42 9.77
C ARG A 170 0.81 23.77 8.30
N GLN A 171 -0.45 24.07 7.96
CA GLN A 171 -0.84 24.50 6.63
C GLN A 171 -1.67 25.78 6.73
N PRO A 172 -1.11 26.93 6.32
CA PRO A 172 -1.89 28.18 6.16
C PRO A 172 -2.97 28.00 5.10
N MET A 173 -4.17 28.49 5.37
CA MET A 173 -5.32 28.36 4.48
C MET A 173 -6.19 29.62 4.56
N ARG A 174 -6.96 29.90 3.52
CA ARG A 174 -7.98 30.93 3.49
C ARG A 174 -9.36 30.28 3.62
N LEU A 175 -10.10 30.65 4.66
CA LEU A 175 -11.49 30.21 4.87
C LEU A 175 -12.44 31.26 4.32
N THR A 176 -13.26 30.89 3.32
CA THR A 176 -14.35 31.73 2.83
C THR A 176 -15.67 31.21 3.37
N VAL A 177 -16.31 31.97 4.25
CA VAL A 177 -17.64 31.67 4.81
C VAL A 177 -18.71 32.33 3.97
N VAL A 178 -19.71 31.56 3.51
CA VAL A 178 -20.83 32.06 2.70
C VAL A 178 -22.16 31.52 3.24
N ASN A 179 -23.26 32.22 2.93
CA ASN A 179 -24.58 31.73 3.26
C ASN A 179 -24.94 30.46 2.47
N LYS A 180 -25.65 29.55 3.10
CA LYS A 180 -26.14 28.33 2.46
C LYS A 180 -27.18 28.71 1.40
N PRO A 181 -27.00 28.32 0.12
CA PRO A 181 -27.98 28.62 -0.93
C PRO A 181 -29.33 27.98 -0.63
N LYS A 182 -30.42 28.72 -0.88
CA LYS A 182 -31.77 28.17 -0.80
C LYS A 182 -31.91 27.06 -1.86
N THR A 183 -32.19 25.84 -1.43
CA THR A 183 -32.33 24.68 -2.32
C THR A 183 -33.56 24.82 -3.19
N THR A 184 -33.40 25.14 -4.48
CA THR A 184 -34.42 24.91 -5.50
C THR A 184 -34.34 23.45 -5.93
N LYS A 185 -35.41 22.67 -5.74
CA LYS A 185 -35.50 21.29 -6.24
C LYS A 185 -35.43 21.33 -7.78
N GLN A 186 -34.30 20.93 -8.33
CA GLN A 186 -34.23 20.62 -9.76
C GLN A 186 -34.89 19.26 -10.00
N THR A 187 -35.98 19.27 -10.71
CA THR A 187 -36.60 18.07 -11.29
C THR A 187 -35.71 17.58 -12.43
N THR A 188 -35.00 16.47 -12.20
CA THR A 188 -34.20 15.81 -13.23
C THR A 188 -35.11 15.10 -14.22
N ASN A 189 -35.14 15.58 -15.44
CA ASN A 189 -35.81 14.96 -16.58
C ASN A 189 -34.93 13.80 -17.11
N THR A 190 -35.33 12.55 -16.93
CA THR A 190 -34.51 11.33 -17.08
C THR A 190 -34.34 10.81 -18.51
N ASN A 191 -34.73 11.56 -19.55
CA ASN A 191 -34.75 11.07 -20.95
C ASN A 191 -33.81 11.85 -21.90
N LYS A 192 -32.73 12.45 -21.41
CA LYS A 192 -31.75 13.09 -22.29
C LYS A 192 -30.66 12.09 -22.75
N LYS A 193 -30.47 11.99 -24.08
CA LYS A 193 -29.29 11.32 -24.66
C LYS A 193 -28.02 11.91 -24.03
N TYR A 194 -27.09 11.04 -23.62
CA TYR A 194 -25.83 11.49 -23.06
C TYR A 194 -25.09 12.40 -24.05
N VAL A 195 -24.68 13.56 -23.60
CA VAL A 195 -23.88 14.50 -24.37
C VAL A 195 -22.48 14.50 -23.81
N PHE A 196 -21.52 14.13 -24.64
CA PHE A 196 -20.12 14.16 -24.24
C PHE A 196 -19.67 15.57 -23.90
N PRO A 197 -18.85 15.78 -22.85
CA PRO A 197 -18.26 17.07 -22.55
C PRO A 197 -17.31 17.54 -23.68
N ASN A 198 -17.11 18.84 -23.80
CA ASN A 198 -16.30 19.43 -24.88
C ASN A 198 -14.80 19.04 -24.83
N ASN A 199 -14.33 18.54 -23.68
CA ASN A 199 -12.94 18.16 -23.42
C ASN A 199 -12.73 16.64 -23.39
N VAL A 200 -13.53 15.86 -24.13
CA VAL A 200 -13.28 14.42 -24.29
C VAL A 200 -12.01 14.16 -25.07
N VAL A 201 -11.38 13.04 -24.77
CA VAL A 201 -10.21 12.53 -25.46
C VAL A 201 -10.62 11.35 -26.33
N GLU A 202 -10.49 11.47 -27.64
CA GLU A 202 -10.78 10.36 -28.57
C GLU A 202 -9.74 9.24 -28.39
N LEU A 203 -10.19 7.98 -28.35
CA LEU A 203 -9.32 6.82 -28.20
C LEU A 203 -8.18 6.80 -29.24
N ASN A 204 -8.47 7.15 -30.47
CA ASN A 204 -7.44 7.19 -31.54
C ASN A 204 -6.31 8.16 -31.22
N THR A 205 -6.58 9.30 -30.61
CA THR A 205 -5.55 10.25 -30.17
C THR A 205 -4.58 9.58 -29.17
N ILE A 206 -5.09 8.78 -28.26
CA ILE A 206 -4.25 8.03 -27.31
C ILE A 206 -3.47 6.93 -28.04
N ILE A 207 -4.11 6.18 -28.93
CA ILE A 207 -3.43 5.13 -29.70
C ILE A 207 -2.30 5.74 -30.54
N ASP A 208 -2.56 6.80 -31.30
CA ASP A 208 -1.58 7.42 -32.20
C ASP A 208 -0.39 7.99 -31.43
N LYS A 209 -0.63 8.53 -30.23
CA LYS A 209 0.42 9.18 -29.41
C LYS A 209 1.24 8.20 -28.59
N TYR A 210 0.62 7.17 -28.00
CA TYR A 210 1.25 6.37 -26.94
C TYR A 210 1.45 4.90 -27.28
N LYS A 211 0.75 4.33 -28.30
CA LYS A 211 0.87 2.92 -28.63
C LYS A 211 2.25 2.59 -29.18
N THR A 212 2.89 1.61 -28.57
CA THR A 212 4.19 1.06 -28.98
C THR A 212 4.10 -0.47 -29.08
N LYS A 213 5.21 -1.13 -29.46
CA LYS A 213 5.34 -2.59 -29.42
C LYS A 213 5.38 -3.15 -27.98
N ASP A 214 5.73 -2.31 -26.99
CA ASP A 214 6.01 -2.71 -25.61
C ASP A 214 4.87 -2.35 -24.66
N ASN A 215 3.73 -1.86 -25.16
CA ASN A 215 2.55 -1.58 -24.36
C ASN A 215 1.25 -2.03 -25.04
N LYS A 216 0.17 -2.02 -24.26
CA LYS A 216 -1.19 -2.24 -24.72
C LYS A 216 -2.07 -1.05 -24.27
N ILE A 217 -3.02 -0.66 -25.12
CA ILE A 217 -4.04 0.32 -24.78
C ILE A 217 -5.30 -0.44 -24.35
N GLY A 218 -5.85 -0.05 -23.22
CA GLY A 218 -7.04 -0.64 -22.62
C GLY A 218 -8.01 0.39 -22.07
N ILE A 219 -9.02 -0.10 -21.42
CA ILE A 219 -10.03 0.72 -20.75
C ILE A 219 -10.41 0.07 -19.42
N ASP A 220 -10.86 0.87 -18.46
CA ASP A 220 -11.58 0.35 -17.32
C ASP A 220 -13.03 0.84 -17.31
N ILE A 221 -13.92 0.00 -16.78
CA ILE A 221 -15.37 0.17 -16.91
C ILE A 221 -16.13 -0.32 -15.68
N SER A 222 -17.29 0.28 -15.50
CA SER A 222 -18.28 -0.14 -14.51
C SER A 222 -19.70 0.04 -15.08
N TYR A 223 -20.75 -0.16 -14.29
CA TYR A 223 -22.14 0.02 -14.73
C TYR A 223 -22.40 1.39 -15.38
N TRP A 224 -21.57 2.39 -15.14
CA TRP A 224 -21.70 3.73 -15.70
C TRP A 224 -21.64 3.78 -17.23
N GLN A 225 -20.91 2.85 -17.86
CA GLN A 225 -20.77 2.77 -19.30
C GLN A 225 -22.02 2.24 -20.01
N GLY A 226 -22.96 1.64 -19.27
CA GLY A 226 -24.28 1.22 -19.78
C GLY A 226 -24.19 0.12 -20.84
N LYS A 227 -24.75 0.32 -22.03
CA LYS A 227 -24.71 -0.64 -23.12
C LYS A 227 -23.42 -0.55 -23.92
N ILE A 228 -22.73 -1.70 -24.12
CA ILE A 228 -21.46 -1.80 -24.82
C ILE A 228 -21.60 -2.67 -26.08
N ASP A 229 -21.06 -2.20 -27.20
CA ASP A 229 -20.80 -2.99 -28.40
C ASP A 229 -19.35 -3.54 -28.33
N TYR A 230 -19.20 -4.73 -27.77
CA TYR A 230 -17.91 -5.38 -27.54
C TYR A 230 -17.05 -5.52 -28.80
N LYS A 231 -17.69 -5.89 -29.94
CA LYS A 231 -16.98 -6.03 -31.22
C LYS A 231 -16.44 -4.69 -31.71
N LYS A 232 -17.23 -3.62 -31.55
CA LYS A 232 -16.84 -2.27 -31.95
C LYS A 232 -15.72 -1.75 -31.05
N VAL A 233 -15.78 -1.99 -29.73
CA VAL A 233 -14.71 -1.69 -28.80
C VAL A 233 -13.42 -2.40 -29.19
N LYS A 234 -13.44 -3.72 -29.46
CA LYS A 234 -12.26 -4.46 -29.91
C LYS A 234 -11.71 -3.94 -31.23
N LYS A 235 -12.58 -3.66 -32.20
CA LYS A 235 -12.19 -3.14 -33.52
C LYS A 235 -11.58 -1.73 -33.45
N SER A 236 -11.90 -0.95 -32.42
CA SER A 236 -11.36 0.41 -32.26
C SER A 236 -9.91 0.44 -31.75
N GLY A 237 -9.31 -0.71 -31.43
CA GLY A 237 -7.92 -0.81 -30.98
C GLY A 237 -7.73 -1.03 -29.48
N VAL A 238 -8.81 -1.18 -28.71
CA VAL A 238 -8.76 -1.61 -27.31
C VAL A 238 -8.25 -3.05 -27.24
N GLN A 239 -7.24 -3.30 -26.40
CA GLN A 239 -6.51 -4.56 -26.31
C GLN A 239 -6.72 -5.30 -24.97
N PHE A 240 -7.26 -4.64 -23.96
CA PHE A 240 -7.62 -5.22 -22.67
C PHE A 240 -8.71 -4.38 -22.00
N VAL A 241 -9.34 -4.96 -20.99
CA VAL A 241 -10.35 -4.28 -20.16
C VAL A 241 -10.17 -4.64 -18.70
N ILE A 242 -10.37 -3.68 -17.80
CA ILE A 242 -10.50 -3.90 -16.35
C ILE A 242 -11.92 -3.58 -15.96
N ILE A 243 -12.63 -4.53 -15.32
CA ILE A 243 -14.08 -4.44 -15.06
C ILE A 243 -14.32 -4.36 -13.57
N ARG A 244 -15.12 -3.40 -13.11
CA ARG A 244 -15.54 -3.40 -11.71
C ARG A 244 -16.34 -4.64 -11.38
N VAL A 245 -15.80 -5.52 -10.51
CA VAL A 245 -16.56 -6.69 -10.05
C VAL A 245 -17.67 -6.29 -9.09
N GLY A 246 -17.43 -5.27 -8.28
CA GLY A 246 -18.39 -4.75 -7.31
C GLY A 246 -17.75 -3.71 -6.40
N ARG A 247 -18.48 -3.37 -5.36
CA ARG A 247 -18.07 -2.39 -4.37
C ARG A 247 -18.64 -2.71 -3.00
N GLN A 248 -18.02 -2.20 -1.97
CA GLN A 248 -18.70 -2.01 -0.69
C GLN A 248 -19.60 -0.77 -0.80
N LYS A 249 -20.78 -0.75 -0.22
CA LYS A 249 -21.72 0.41 -0.29
C LYS A 249 -21.25 1.59 0.57
N GLY A 250 -20.31 1.37 1.45
CA GLY A 250 -19.73 2.33 2.38
C GLY A 250 -19.05 1.57 3.52
N LYS A 251 -18.37 2.29 4.40
CA LYS A 251 -17.73 1.72 5.59
C LYS A 251 -18.73 0.88 6.39
N ASN A 252 -18.38 -0.36 6.71
CA ASN A 252 -19.20 -1.34 7.46
C ASN A 252 -20.54 -1.72 6.79
N LEU A 253 -20.71 -1.47 5.48
CA LEU A 253 -21.88 -1.86 4.72
C LEU A 253 -21.59 -3.09 3.84
N GLU A 254 -22.65 -3.68 3.30
CA GLU A 254 -22.56 -4.87 2.48
C GLU A 254 -21.78 -4.66 1.17
N TYR A 255 -21.28 -5.78 0.60
CA TYR A 255 -20.70 -5.83 -0.73
C TYR A 255 -21.81 -6.06 -1.77
N VAL A 256 -21.74 -5.31 -2.85
CA VAL A 256 -22.68 -5.45 -3.96
C VAL A 256 -21.92 -5.68 -5.25
N LEU A 257 -22.45 -6.62 -6.04
CA LEU A 257 -21.96 -6.83 -7.39
C LEU A 257 -22.27 -5.59 -8.22
N ASP A 258 -21.35 -5.23 -9.13
CA ASP A 258 -21.66 -4.19 -10.12
C ASP A 258 -22.80 -4.66 -11.02
N ASP A 259 -23.77 -3.81 -11.29
CA ASP A 259 -25.01 -4.16 -12.01
C ASP A 259 -24.75 -4.68 -13.43
N LYS A 260 -23.61 -4.32 -14.02
CA LYS A 260 -23.17 -4.71 -15.35
C LYS A 260 -22.05 -5.75 -15.37
N PHE A 261 -21.50 -6.13 -14.22
CA PHE A 261 -20.36 -7.03 -14.16
C PHE A 261 -20.53 -8.30 -14.97
N LYS A 262 -21.64 -9.03 -14.75
CA LYS A 262 -21.88 -10.32 -15.46
C LYS A 262 -22.01 -10.13 -16.96
N GLU A 263 -22.76 -9.11 -17.38
CA GLU A 263 -22.93 -8.77 -18.79
C GLU A 263 -21.61 -8.45 -19.46
N TYR A 264 -20.80 -7.64 -18.80
CA TYR A 264 -19.52 -7.18 -19.35
C TYR A 264 -18.48 -8.30 -19.42
N ILE A 265 -18.29 -9.06 -18.34
CA ILE A 265 -17.29 -10.11 -18.33
C ILE A 265 -17.60 -11.22 -19.32
N GLU A 266 -18.86 -11.64 -19.44
CA GLU A 266 -19.30 -12.62 -20.43
C GLU A 266 -19.15 -12.10 -21.86
N GLY A 267 -19.46 -10.81 -22.09
CA GLY A 267 -19.31 -10.16 -23.40
C GLY A 267 -17.84 -10.08 -23.84
N PHE A 268 -16.94 -9.68 -22.96
CA PHE A 268 -15.52 -9.57 -23.28
C PHE A 268 -14.84 -10.94 -23.38
N ASN A 269 -15.13 -11.89 -22.48
CA ASN A 269 -14.60 -13.26 -22.60
C ASN A 269 -15.04 -13.91 -23.93
N LYS A 270 -16.30 -13.73 -24.36
CA LYS A 270 -16.79 -14.27 -25.63
C LYS A 270 -16.00 -13.81 -26.85
N ILE A 271 -15.50 -12.60 -26.84
CA ILE A 271 -14.66 -12.05 -27.92
C ILE A 271 -13.15 -12.23 -27.66
N LYS A 272 -12.78 -12.99 -26.64
CA LYS A 272 -11.38 -13.24 -26.23
C LYS A 272 -10.60 -11.92 -26.06
N MET A 273 -11.14 -11.01 -25.25
CA MET A 273 -10.47 -9.81 -24.79
C MET A 273 -9.82 -10.14 -23.44
N PRO A 274 -8.54 -9.87 -23.22
CA PRO A 274 -7.92 -10.00 -21.90
C PRO A 274 -8.65 -9.16 -20.84
N VAL A 275 -9.06 -9.79 -19.74
CA VAL A 275 -9.86 -9.16 -18.68
C VAL A 275 -9.10 -9.15 -17.35
N GLY A 276 -9.08 -7.99 -16.71
CA GLY A 276 -8.82 -7.80 -15.29
C GLY A 276 -10.07 -7.32 -14.56
N VAL A 277 -10.02 -7.28 -13.24
CA VAL A 277 -11.15 -6.78 -12.44
C VAL A 277 -10.69 -5.89 -11.30
N TYR A 278 -11.54 -4.97 -10.84
CA TYR A 278 -11.29 -4.19 -9.65
C TYR A 278 -12.46 -4.19 -8.68
N PHE A 279 -12.16 -4.00 -7.40
CA PHE A 279 -13.15 -3.89 -6.33
C PHE A 279 -12.99 -2.56 -5.61
N TYR A 280 -14.04 -1.74 -5.64
CA TYR A 280 -14.06 -0.44 -4.95
C TYR A 280 -14.31 -0.64 -3.45
N SER A 281 -13.29 -0.43 -2.64
CA SER A 281 -13.23 -0.77 -1.24
C SER A 281 -13.53 0.43 -0.32
N TYR A 282 -14.22 0.15 0.77
CA TYR A 282 -14.36 1.02 1.95
C TYR A 282 -13.82 0.34 3.21
N SER A 283 -12.91 -0.63 3.06
CA SER A 283 -12.36 -1.34 4.22
C SER A 283 -11.60 -0.40 5.14
N ASP A 284 -11.63 -0.71 6.43
CA ASP A 284 -10.94 -0.01 7.51
C ASP A 284 -10.09 -0.96 8.36
N SER A 285 -9.96 -2.22 7.96
CA SER A 285 -9.17 -3.24 8.64
C SER A 285 -8.68 -4.33 7.69
N LYS A 286 -7.62 -5.03 8.10
CA LYS A 286 -7.07 -6.18 7.36
C LYS A 286 -8.09 -7.30 7.19
N GLU A 287 -8.82 -7.59 8.26
CA GLU A 287 -9.83 -8.64 8.29
C GLU A 287 -10.93 -8.36 7.29
N GLU A 288 -11.34 -7.09 7.17
CA GLU A 288 -12.35 -6.66 6.21
C GLU A 288 -11.82 -6.75 4.78
N ALA A 289 -10.59 -6.32 4.53
CA ALA A 289 -9.94 -6.42 3.23
C ALA A 289 -9.79 -7.88 2.77
N ILE A 290 -9.43 -8.80 3.66
CA ILE A 290 -9.38 -10.24 3.38
C ILE A 290 -10.79 -10.79 3.03
N LYS A 291 -11.84 -10.39 3.76
CA LYS A 291 -13.22 -10.78 3.43
C LYS A 291 -13.64 -10.29 2.05
N GLN A 292 -13.27 -9.05 1.70
CA GLN A 292 -13.51 -8.47 0.38
C GLN A 292 -12.80 -9.28 -0.71
N ALA A 293 -11.53 -9.63 -0.53
CA ALA A 293 -10.77 -10.45 -1.47
C ALA A 293 -11.44 -11.81 -1.71
N LYS A 294 -11.85 -12.50 -0.65
CA LYS A 294 -12.60 -13.78 -0.74
C LYS A 294 -13.92 -13.63 -1.47
N TRP A 295 -14.64 -12.53 -1.22
CA TRP A 295 -15.88 -12.23 -1.93
C TRP A 295 -15.62 -11.98 -3.43
N VAL A 296 -14.58 -11.24 -3.78
CA VAL A 296 -14.16 -11.01 -5.18
C VAL A 296 -13.84 -12.34 -5.85
N VAL A 297 -12.96 -13.14 -5.28
CA VAL A 297 -12.55 -14.45 -5.81
C VAL A 297 -13.75 -15.37 -6.03
N LYS A 298 -14.70 -15.42 -5.08
CA LYS A 298 -15.94 -16.19 -5.21
C LYS A 298 -16.73 -15.79 -6.46
N ASN A 299 -16.79 -14.51 -6.78
CA ASN A 299 -17.59 -13.99 -7.89
C ASN A 299 -16.90 -14.13 -9.27
N ILE A 300 -15.56 -14.18 -9.29
CA ILE A 300 -14.82 -14.24 -10.56
C ILE A 300 -14.37 -15.65 -10.98
N LYS A 301 -14.34 -16.63 -10.07
CA LYS A 301 -13.73 -17.97 -10.26
C LYS A 301 -14.22 -18.78 -11.47
N LYS A 302 -15.38 -18.42 -12.05
CA LYS A 302 -15.95 -19.10 -13.22
C LYS A 302 -15.66 -18.41 -14.55
N TYR A 303 -14.94 -17.30 -14.53
CA TYR A 303 -14.64 -16.49 -15.70
C TYR A 303 -13.14 -16.52 -16.02
N ASP A 304 -12.80 -16.20 -17.27
CA ASP A 304 -11.42 -16.08 -17.71
C ASP A 304 -10.88 -14.71 -17.27
N ILE A 305 -9.97 -14.70 -16.26
CA ILE A 305 -9.30 -13.52 -15.72
C ILE A 305 -7.81 -13.66 -16.01
N GLU A 306 -7.32 -12.97 -17.03
CA GLU A 306 -5.92 -13.02 -17.47
C GLU A 306 -5.07 -11.90 -16.84
N LEU A 307 -5.72 -10.80 -16.43
CA LEU A 307 -5.08 -9.61 -15.86
C LEU A 307 -5.33 -9.54 -14.35
N PRO A 308 -4.68 -8.62 -13.62
CA PRO A 308 -4.80 -8.55 -12.17
C PRO A 308 -6.21 -8.33 -11.64
N VAL A 309 -6.41 -8.77 -10.39
CA VAL A 309 -7.48 -8.35 -9.48
C VAL A 309 -6.96 -7.15 -8.69
N VAL A 310 -7.64 -6.02 -8.79
CA VAL A 310 -7.16 -4.75 -8.29
C VAL A 310 -7.88 -4.34 -7.00
N PHE A 311 -7.09 -3.95 -5.99
CA PHE A 311 -7.58 -3.26 -4.81
C PHE A 311 -7.67 -1.77 -5.11
N ASP A 312 -8.88 -1.22 -5.03
CA ASP A 312 -9.19 0.17 -5.31
C ASP A 312 -9.79 0.81 -4.06
N TRP A 313 -9.03 1.69 -3.39
CA TRP A 313 -9.43 2.42 -2.19
C TRP A 313 -9.12 3.91 -2.37
N GLU A 314 -10.18 4.72 -2.43
CA GLU A 314 -10.08 6.14 -2.79
C GLU A 314 -10.72 7.09 -1.75
N ASN A 315 -10.93 6.64 -0.51
CA ASN A 315 -11.70 7.40 0.49
C ASN A 315 -10.88 8.47 1.22
N PHE A 316 -9.97 9.12 0.52
CA PHE A 316 -9.03 10.10 1.10
C PHE A 316 -9.74 11.36 1.61
N ASP A 317 -10.85 11.80 1.01
CA ASP A 317 -11.66 12.93 1.49
C ASP A 317 -12.31 12.65 2.86
N HIS A 318 -12.41 11.38 3.24
CA HIS A 318 -12.94 10.95 4.53
C HIS A 318 -11.92 10.17 5.35
N TYR A 319 -10.63 10.25 5.00
CA TYR A 319 -9.54 9.45 5.56
C TYR A 319 -9.56 9.42 7.11
N ARG A 320 -9.71 10.57 7.74
CA ARG A 320 -9.72 10.70 9.21
C ARG A 320 -10.79 9.85 9.90
N SER A 321 -11.90 9.54 9.22
CA SER A 321 -12.97 8.69 9.75
C SER A 321 -12.61 7.21 9.81
N TYR A 322 -11.55 6.79 9.11
CA TYR A 322 -11.08 5.41 9.08
C TYR A 322 -10.16 5.07 10.25
N ASN A 323 -9.52 6.05 10.87
CA ASN A 323 -8.53 5.88 11.92
C ASN A 323 -7.42 4.89 11.51
N LEU A 324 -6.83 5.14 10.35
CA LEU A 324 -5.74 4.36 9.79
C LEU A 324 -4.47 5.21 9.73
N SER A 325 -3.33 4.63 10.06
CA SER A 325 -2.03 5.16 9.64
C SER A 325 -1.75 4.76 8.19
N PHE A 326 -0.76 5.38 7.55
CA PHE A 326 -0.34 4.98 6.20
C PHE A 326 0.17 3.55 6.18
N TYR A 327 0.85 3.13 7.25
CA TYR A 327 1.26 1.74 7.43
C TYR A 327 0.06 0.79 7.46
N ASN A 328 -0.97 1.10 8.27
CA ASN A 328 -2.14 0.23 8.38
C ASN A 328 -2.97 0.19 7.10
N LEU A 329 -3.08 1.32 6.39
CA LEU A 329 -3.73 1.37 5.08
C LEU A 329 -2.99 0.47 4.06
N THR A 330 -1.67 0.59 4.00
CA THR A 330 -0.84 -0.22 3.08
C THR A 330 -0.87 -1.71 3.45
N ASP A 331 -0.79 -2.04 4.74
CA ASP A 331 -0.85 -3.42 5.23
C ASP A 331 -2.23 -4.06 4.97
N MET A 332 -3.29 -3.27 5.08
CA MET A 332 -4.66 -3.66 4.70
C MET A 332 -4.74 -3.99 3.19
N ALA A 333 -4.24 -3.11 2.33
CA ALA A 333 -4.19 -3.35 0.89
C ALA A 333 -3.35 -4.59 0.54
N ASN A 334 -2.18 -4.73 1.16
CA ASN A 334 -1.32 -5.91 1.00
C ASN A 334 -2.03 -7.20 1.45
N SER A 335 -2.88 -7.13 2.45
CA SER A 335 -3.64 -8.29 2.94
C SER A 335 -4.72 -8.72 1.94
N PHE A 336 -5.42 -7.78 1.29
CA PHE A 336 -6.32 -8.06 0.17
C PHE A 336 -5.55 -8.74 -0.98
N MET A 337 -4.44 -8.15 -1.39
CA MET A 337 -3.66 -8.63 -2.53
C MET A 337 -3.07 -10.02 -2.28
N LYS A 338 -2.52 -10.29 -1.11
CA LYS A 338 -2.03 -11.61 -0.72
C LYS A 338 -3.14 -12.67 -0.70
N GLU A 339 -4.32 -12.32 -0.22
CA GLU A 339 -5.47 -13.25 -0.25
C GLU A 339 -5.86 -13.59 -1.69
N VAL A 340 -5.91 -12.59 -2.59
CA VAL A 340 -6.15 -12.80 -4.02
C VAL A 340 -5.09 -13.73 -4.64
N GLU A 341 -3.81 -13.49 -4.33
CA GLU A 341 -2.68 -14.29 -4.84
C GLU A 341 -2.71 -15.72 -4.33
N SER A 342 -3.17 -15.95 -3.09
CA SER A 342 -3.34 -17.30 -2.52
C SER A 342 -4.33 -18.17 -3.31
N HIS A 343 -5.20 -17.54 -4.10
CA HIS A 343 -6.14 -18.20 -5.00
C HIS A 343 -5.65 -18.29 -6.47
N GLY A 344 -4.39 -17.95 -6.74
CA GLY A 344 -3.74 -18.08 -8.06
C GLY A 344 -3.96 -16.91 -9.02
N TYR A 345 -4.56 -15.81 -8.57
CA TYR A 345 -4.69 -14.59 -9.38
C TYR A 345 -3.51 -13.65 -9.14
N LYS A 346 -3.20 -12.81 -10.13
CA LYS A 346 -2.31 -11.66 -9.93
C LYS A 346 -3.06 -10.56 -9.19
N ALA A 347 -2.38 -9.83 -8.33
CA ALA A 347 -2.96 -8.71 -7.60
C ALA A 347 -2.28 -7.39 -7.94
N MET A 348 -2.99 -6.26 -7.74
CA MET A 348 -2.51 -4.93 -8.09
C MET A 348 -3.16 -3.89 -7.17
N LEU A 349 -2.42 -2.83 -6.85
CA LEU A 349 -2.93 -1.65 -6.13
C LEU A 349 -3.23 -0.54 -7.16
N TYR A 350 -4.43 0.02 -7.11
CA TYR A 350 -4.77 1.25 -7.82
C TYR A 350 -4.68 2.46 -6.89
N SER A 351 -4.06 3.52 -7.35
CA SER A 351 -4.16 4.84 -6.71
C SER A 351 -3.68 5.97 -7.63
N SER A 352 -4.05 7.21 -7.28
CA SER A 352 -3.51 8.40 -7.93
C SER A 352 -2.06 8.66 -7.55
N LYS A 353 -1.31 9.32 -8.46
CA LYS A 353 0.08 9.73 -8.24
C LYS A 353 0.28 10.41 -6.89
N ALA A 354 -0.57 11.38 -6.56
CA ALA A 354 -0.43 12.14 -5.33
C ALA A 354 -0.41 11.26 -4.07
N TYR A 355 -1.26 10.25 -4.01
CA TYR A 355 -1.32 9.34 -2.85
C TYR A 355 -0.27 8.24 -2.92
N LEU A 356 0.15 7.80 -4.10
CA LEU A 356 1.27 6.87 -4.26
C LEU A 356 2.59 7.45 -3.75
N GLU A 357 2.78 8.77 -3.91
CA GLU A 357 4.00 9.47 -3.48
C GLU A 357 3.96 9.93 -2.02
N SER A 358 2.78 9.97 -1.38
CA SER A 358 2.65 10.63 -0.07
C SER A 358 1.99 9.79 1.02
N VAL A 359 1.17 8.81 0.68
CA VAL A 359 0.37 8.04 1.64
C VAL A 359 0.68 6.54 1.59
N TRP A 360 0.70 5.97 0.39
CA TRP A 360 1.00 4.55 0.26
C TRP A 360 2.47 4.28 0.57
N MET A 361 2.72 3.40 1.52
CA MET A 361 4.07 2.90 1.77
C MET A 361 4.47 1.91 0.68
N GLU A 362 5.77 1.60 0.59
CA GLU A 362 6.28 0.67 -0.41
C GLU A 362 5.57 -0.69 -0.33
N THR A 363 5.09 -1.14 -1.49
CA THR A 363 4.52 -2.47 -1.68
C THR A 363 5.31 -3.25 -2.72
N ASN A 364 5.31 -4.59 -2.59
CA ASN A 364 5.92 -5.47 -3.60
C ASN A 364 4.93 -5.84 -4.73
N HIS A 365 3.70 -5.33 -4.68
CA HIS A 365 2.68 -5.61 -5.69
C HIS A 365 2.78 -4.63 -6.86
N SER A 366 2.20 -5.04 -7.98
CA SER A 366 2.05 -4.20 -9.16
C SER A 366 1.21 -2.97 -8.87
N ILE A 367 1.48 -1.86 -9.55
CA ILE A 367 0.78 -0.58 -9.39
C ILE A 367 0.01 -0.23 -10.67
N TRP A 368 -1.23 0.18 -10.49
CA TRP A 368 -2.03 0.88 -11.48
C TRP A 368 -2.11 2.36 -11.08
N LEU A 369 -1.37 3.17 -11.79
CA LEU A 369 -1.21 4.60 -11.55
C LEU A 369 -2.34 5.39 -12.21
N ALA A 370 -3.07 6.22 -11.49
CA ALA A 370 -3.91 7.25 -12.05
C ALA A 370 -3.18 8.60 -12.06
N HIS A 371 -2.93 9.12 -13.27
CA HIS A 371 -2.33 10.44 -13.47
C HIS A 371 -2.78 11.02 -14.81
N TYR A 372 -3.73 11.96 -14.78
CA TYR A 372 -4.37 12.52 -15.96
C TYR A 372 -3.53 13.64 -16.57
N THR A 373 -2.56 13.24 -17.36
CA THR A 373 -1.56 14.11 -17.97
C THR A 373 -1.01 13.51 -19.26
N ASP A 374 -0.39 14.33 -20.08
CA ASP A 374 0.27 13.92 -21.32
C ASP A 374 1.57 13.11 -21.11
N LYS A 375 2.23 13.30 -19.97
CA LYS A 375 3.43 12.56 -19.58
C LYS A 375 3.48 12.48 -18.06
N THR A 376 3.49 11.26 -17.53
CA THR A 376 3.65 11.10 -16.10
C THR A 376 5.09 11.38 -15.67
N ASP A 377 5.24 12.09 -14.56
CA ASP A 377 6.48 12.33 -13.83
C ASP A 377 6.55 11.48 -12.53
N TYR A 378 5.70 10.47 -12.42
CA TYR A 378 5.77 9.48 -11.33
C TYR A 378 7.04 8.64 -11.49
N GLU A 379 7.93 8.70 -10.50
CA GLU A 379 9.21 8.00 -10.52
C GLU A 379 9.12 6.55 -10.03
N GLY A 380 8.01 6.19 -9.38
CA GLY A 380 7.78 4.82 -8.90
C GLY A 380 7.46 3.85 -10.04
N HIS A 381 7.73 2.55 -9.78
CA HIS A 381 7.37 1.51 -10.73
C HIS A 381 5.84 1.38 -10.84
N HIS A 382 5.33 1.33 -12.09
CA HIS A 382 3.91 1.07 -12.36
C HIS A 382 3.76 0.19 -13.61
N ASN A 383 2.75 -0.66 -13.61
CA ASN A 383 2.48 -1.59 -14.71
C ASN A 383 1.35 -1.11 -15.62
N ILE A 384 0.42 -0.33 -15.04
CA ILE A 384 -0.67 0.29 -15.79
C ILE A 384 -0.70 1.78 -15.42
N TRP A 385 -0.95 2.62 -16.42
CA TRP A 385 -1.18 4.05 -16.27
C TRP A 385 -2.56 4.42 -16.82
N GLN A 386 -3.48 4.84 -15.95
CA GLN A 386 -4.74 5.46 -16.31
C GLN A 386 -4.46 6.91 -16.70
N ILE A 387 -4.50 7.17 -18.00
CA ILE A 387 -4.05 8.45 -18.57
C ILE A 387 -5.15 9.50 -18.60
N THR A 388 -6.42 9.08 -18.60
CA THR A 388 -7.58 10.00 -18.64
C THR A 388 -8.86 9.30 -18.18
N ASP A 389 -9.74 10.05 -17.53
CA ASP A 389 -11.12 9.70 -17.18
C ASP A 389 -12.16 10.20 -18.22
N ARG A 390 -11.71 10.79 -19.32
CA ARG A 390 -12.53 11.49 -20.33
C ARG A 390 -12.46 10.89 -21.71
N GLY A 391 -12.13 9.59 -21.77
CA GLY A 391 -12.01 8.89 -23.03
C GLY A 391 -13.38 8.76 -23.74
N LYS A 392 -13.36 8.88 -25.07
CA LYS A 392 -14.48 8.51 -25.94
C LYS A 392 -14.07 7.34 -26.79
N VAL A 393 -14.75 6.20 -26.57
CA VAL A 393 -14.40 4.90 -27.13
C VAL A 393 -15.52 4.43 -28.06
N PRO A 394 -15.21 4.12 -29.32
CA PRO A 394 -16.23 3.57 -30.25
C PRO A 394 -16.85 2.27 -29.70
N GLY A 395 -18.18 2.27 -29.57
CA GLY A 395 -18.92 1.15 -28.97
C GLY A 395 -19.44 1.41 -27.57
N ILE A 396 -19.05 2.56 -26.94
CA ILE A 396 -19.55 3.04 -25.65
C ILE A 396 -20.07 4.47 -25.86
N ASN A 397 -21.36 4.68 -25.65
CA ASN A 397 -22.02 5.95 -26.03
C ASN A 397 -22.73 6.66 -24.86
N ASN A 398 -22.72 6.07 -23.66
CA ASN A 398 -23.55 6.56 -22.54
C ASN A 398 -22.74 7.31 -21.47
N SER A 399 -21.41 7.29 -21.57
CA SER A 399 -20.50 8.00 -20.65
C SER A 399 -19.13 8.20 -21.30
N THR A 400 -18.27 8.98 -20.67
CA THR A 400 -16.81 8.87 -20.84
C THR A 400 -16.32 7.54 -20.28
N VAL A 401 -15.09 7.17 -20.65
CA VAL A 401 -14.44 5.92 -20.30
C VAL A 401 -13.00 6.23 -19.88
N ASP A 402 -12.54 5.58 -18.86
CA ASP A 402 -11.15 5.64 -18.44
C ASP A 402 -10.28 4.88 -19.46
N ILE A 403 -9.18 5.49 -19.89
CA ILE A 403 -8.24 4.88 -20.85
C ILE A 403 -6.92 4.60 -20.16
N ASP A 404 -6.41 3.39 -20.39
CA ASP A 404 -5.25 2.83 -19.74
C ASP A 404 -4.14 2.44 -20.69
N ILE A 405 -2.90 2.60 -20.26
CA ILE A 405 -1.71 2.10 -20.92
C ILE A 405 -1.08 1.03 -20.03
N MET A 406 -1.06 -0.21 -20.46
CA MET A 406 -0.40 -1.30 -19.75
C MET A 406 0.96 -1.58 -20.38
N TYR A 407 2.01 -1.55 -19.59
CA TYR A 407 3.38 -1.87 -19.98
C TYR A 407 3.65 -3.38 -19.87
N LYS A 408 4.57 -3.88 -20.72
CA LYS A 408 4.99 -5.30 -20.71
C LYS A 408 6.02 -5.57 -19.63
#